data_718212dfbc8705cab80a915867435dd9
#
_entry.id   718212dfbc8705cab80a915867435dd9
#
_cell.length_a   1.000
_cell.length_b   1.000
_cell.length_c   1.000
_cell.angle_alpha   90.00
_cell.angle_beta   90.00
_cell.angle_gamma   90.00
#
_symmetry.space_group_name_H-M   'P 1'
#
loop_
_entity.id
_entity.type
_entity.pdbx_description
1 polymer ?
#
loop_
_entity_poly.entity_id
_entity_poly.type
_entity_poly.pdbx_seq_one_letter_code
_entity_poly.pdbx_strand_id
1 'polypeptide(L)'
;VLIGLLTAVAASICYGTGSVLQAVGSRRAARMSPAAAGVTAHGGPNLSSTAKAAMTWEFIVGTILDFVGFGLGALAARMLPLFLSQTVISANLVITAVLSVKLLGIRLSRKEWTSIGVVCTALVLLATAAGHEGGHYAPMATHWWLLGITLLLMVGGTVAVRLLGGRAAILAGLLSGLGFGALGVGVRILNGIDPFDLGALLTDPALYAILAAGFGGMYLHTVALQIGSVNGATAALVVGETVLPGAIGVLWLGDASRPGMAWLAVLGFVLAVTGAVAVAWYGKHEGSDPGAAGPGAEPEPGAPVPVTVR
;
A
#
# COMPACT_ATOMS: atom_id res chain seq x y z
N VAL A 1 -7.22 -2.31 -23.03
CA VAL A 1 -7.92 -2.53 -21.74
C VAL A 1 -7.59 -3.90 -21.14
N LEU A 2 -7.79 -5.03 -21.89
CA LEU A 2 -7.57 -6.37 -21.33
C LEU A 2 -6.14 -6.60 -20.85
N ILE A 3 -5.14 -6.25 -21.65
CA ILE A 3 -3.72 -6.40 -21.27
C ILE A 3 -3.40 -5.54 -20.05
N GLY A 4 -3.84 -4.27 -20.01
CA GLY A 4 -3.65 -3.40 -18.86
C GLY A 4 -4.32 -3.93 -17.59
N LEU A 5 -5.50 -4.54 -17.71
CA LEU A 5 -6.18 -5.16 -16.56
C LEU A 5 -5.41 -6.39 -16.06
N LEU A 6 -4.92 -7.23 -16.97
CA LEU A 6 -4.10 -8.40 -16.61
C LEU A 6 -2.79 -7.98 -15.90
N THR A 7 -2.13 -6.91 -16.38
CA THR A 7 -0.92 -6.39 -15.73
C THR A 7 -1.22 -5.80 -14.36
N ALA A 8 -2.35 -5.07 -14.18
CA ALA A 8 -2.77 -4.55 -12.89
C ALA A 8 -3.09 -5.66 -11.87
N VAL A 9 -3.80 -6.70 -12.31
CA VAL A 9 -4.09 -7.89 -11.47
C VAL A 9 -2.80 -8.63 -11.11
N ALA A 10 -1.90 -8.83 -12.06
CA ALA A 10 -0.60 -9.45 -11.80
C ALA A 10 0.24 -8.62 -10.82
N ALA A 11 0.25 -7.28 -10.96
CA ALA A 11 0.89 -6.38 -9.99
C ALA A 11 0.28 -6.53 -8.58
N SER A 12 -1.05 -6.56 -8.48
CA SER A 12 -1.77 -6.77 -7.22
C SER A 12 -1.38 -8.11 -6.55
N ILE A 13 -1.27 -9.18 -7.32
CA ILE A 13 -0.82 -10.50 -6.83
C ILE A 13 0.63 -10.42 -6.36
N CYS A 14 1.53 -9.78 -7.11
CA CYS A 14 2.92 -9.61 -6.73
C CYS A 14 3.05 -8.85 -5.41
N TYR A 15 2.41 -7.70 -5.27
CA TYR A 15 2.44 -6.90 -4.06
C TYR A 15 1.82 -7.63 -2.86
N GLY A 16 0.65 -8.26 -3.05
CA GLY A 16 -0.01 -8.99 -1.96
C GLY A 16 0.79 -10.19 -1.48
N THR A 17 1.38 -10.95 -2.41
CA THR A 17 2.26 -12.09 -2.10
C THR A 17 3.57 -11.61 -1.47
N GLY A 18 4.17 -10.56 -2.03
CA GLY A 18 5.40 -9.94 -1.52
C GLY A 18 5.25 -9.50 -0.08
N SER A 19 4.17 -8.78 0.24
CA SER A 19 3.87 -8.31 1.60
C SER A 19 3.76 -9.46 2.61
N VAL A 20 3.10 -10.56 2.24
CA VAL A 20 2.98 -11.74 3.13
C VAL A 20 4.32 -12.44 3.32
N LEU A 21 5.11 -12.61 2.25
CA LEU A 21 6.44 -13.22 2.36
C LEU A 21 7.38 -12.36 3.22
N GLN A 22 7.36 -11.04 3.08
CA GLN A 22 8.12 -10.12 3.93
C GLN A 22 7.68 -10.23 5.39
N ALA A 23 6.38 -10.36 5.66
CA ALA A 23 5.86 -10.58 7.01
C ALA A 23 6.32 -11.92 7.60
N VAL A 24 6.34 -13.01 6.81
CA VAL A 24 6.88 -14.32 7.21
C VAL A 24 8.37 -14.22 7.53
N GLY A 25 9.16 -13.60 6.64
CA GLY A 25 10.60 -13.41 6.83
C GLY A 25 10.92 -12.60 8.09
N SER A 26 10.17 -11.52 8.32
CA SER A 26 10.30 -10.66 9.52
C SER A 26 9.99 -11.44 10.81
N ARG A 27 8.92 -12.25 10.84
CA ARG A 27 8.59 -13.10 11.99
C ARG A 27 9.64 -14.17 12.23
N ARG A 28 10.18 -14.76 11.17
CA ARG A 28 11.26 -15.76 11.26
C ARG A 28 12.54 -15.14 11.86
N ALA A 29 12.94 -13.97 11.39
CA ALA A 29 14.11 -13.26 11.92
C ALA A 29 13.94 -12.90 13.41
N ALA A 30 12.75 -12.45 13.81
CA ALA A 30 12.42 -12.14 15.20
C ALA A 30 12.54 -13.37 16.12
N ARG A 31 12.09 -14.55 15.65
CA ARG A 31 12.21 -15.82 16.40
C ARG A 31 13.67 -16.28 16.55
N MET A 32 14.50 -16.05 15.54
CA MET A 32 15.94 -16.44 15.57
C MET A 32 16.80 -15.50 16.41
N SER A 33 16.33 -14.29 16.72
CA SER A 33 17.09 -13.29 17.48
C SER A 33 16.16 -12.50 18.41
N PRO A 34 15.66 -13.10 19.51
CA PRO A 34 14.73 -12.43 20.42
C PRO A 34 15.31 -11.15 21.04
N ALA A 35 16.62 -11.11 21.32
CA ALA A 35 17.31 -9.93 21.84
C ALA A 35 17.38 -8.76 20.84
N ALA A 36 17.22 -9.01 19.55
CA ALA A 36 17.21 -7.98 18.50
C ALA A 36 15.79 -7.52 18.15
N ALA A 37 14.75 -8.20 18.63
CA ALA A 37 13.34 -7.87 18.38
C ALA A 37 12.83 -6.66 19.20
N GLY A 38 13.70 -6.05 20.01
CA GLY A 38 13.36 -4.87 20.84
C GLY A 38 13.19 -3.61 20.01
N VAL A 39 12.17 -2.85 20.38
CA VAL A 39 11.98 -1.46 19.94
C VAL A 39 13.05 -0.62 20.62
N THR A 40 13.68 0.31 19.89
CA THR A 40 14.61 1.27 20.52
C THR A 40 13.87 2.12 21.57
N ALA A 41 14.59 2.69 22.55
CA ALA A 41 14.02 3.56 23.59
C ALA A 41 13.17 4.74 23.04
N HIS A 42 13.27 5.03 21.76
CA HIS A 42 12.51 6.07 21.04
C HIS A 42 11.41 5.50 20.15
N GLY A 43 11.02 4.21 20.31
CA GLY A 43 9.91 3.58 19.58
C GLY A 43 10.19 3.24 18.11
N GLY A 44 11.44 3.35 17.64
CA GLY A 44 11.82 2.97 16.28
C GLY A 44 12.32 1.52 16.19
N PRO A 45 12.29 0.88 14.99
CA PRO A 45 12.85 -0.45 14.82
C PRO A 45 14.36 -0.40 15.02
N ASN A 46 14.88 -1.42 15.66
CA ASN A 46 16.31 -1.61 15.73
C ASN A 46 16.84 -1.94 14.31
N LEU A 47 17.74 -1.09 13.77
CA LEU A 47 18.32 -1.28 12.44
C LEU A 47 18.91 -2.69 12.24
N SER A 48 19.44 -3.30 13.31
CA SER A 48 19.97 -4.66 13.27
C SER A 48 18.88 -5.72 13.07
N SER A 49 17.68 -5.55 13.61
CA SER A 49 16.56 -6.46 13.43
C SER A 49 15.99 -6.35 12.00
N THR A 50 15.90 -5.13 11.49
CA THR A 50 15.47 -4.87 10.11
C THR A 50 16.45 -5.45 9.10
N ALA A 51 17.78 -5.29 9.33
CA ALA A 51 18.79 -5.88 8.48
C ALA A 51 18.74 -7.43 8.48
N LYS A 52 18.53 -8.06 9.64
CA LYS A 52 18.38 -9.52 9.72
C LYS A 52 17.11 -10.02 9.03
N ALA A 53 16.01 -9.29 9.15
CA ALA A 53 14.78 -9.60 8.43
C ALA A 53 14.98 -9.51 6.92
N ALA A 54 15.66 -8.46 6.45
CA ALA A 54 15.97 -8.26 5.02
C ALA A 54 16.90 -9.35 4.43
N MET A 55 17.64 -10.07 5.27
CA MET A 55 18.52 -11.19 4.84
C MET A 55 17.79 -12.54 4.78
N THR A 56 16.53 -12.64 5.17
CA THR A 56 15.75 -13.86 5.01
C THR A 56 15.36 -14.06 3.55
N TRP A 57 15.37 -15.29 3.06
CA TRP A 57 15.03 -15.58 1.67
C TRP A 57 13.59 -15.17 1.34
N GLU A 58 12.66 -15.33 2.30
CA GLU A 58 11.26 -14.93 2.16
C GLU A 58 11.15 -13.41 1.94
N PHE A 59 11.93 -12.62 2.69
CA PHE A 59 11.93 -11.17 2.52
C PHE A 59 12.54 -10.75 1.18
N ILE A 60 13.62 -11.40 0.76
CA ILE A 60 14.29 -11.13 -0.53
C ILE A 60 13.31 -11.41 -1.69
N VAL A 61 12.67 -12.60 -1.68
CA VAL A 61 11.68 -12.95 -2.71
C VAL A 61 10.49 -11.98 -2.69
N GLY A 62 10.01 -11.60 -1.50
CA GLY A 62 8.96 -10.59 -1.36
C GLY A 62 9.35 -9.25 -1.98
N THR A 63 10.58 -8.80 -1.75
CA THR A 63 11.10 -7.55 -2.33
C THR A 63 11.26 -7.65 -3.86
N ILE A 64 11.70 -8.79 -4.38
CA ILE A 64 11.75 -9.02 -5.84
C ILE A 64 10.33 -8.93 -6.43
N LEU A 65 9.34 -9.54 -5.78
CA LEU A 65 7.95 -9.46 -6.20
C LEU A 65 7.44 -8.01 -6.18
N ASP A 66 7.84 -7.19 -5.21
CA ASP A 66 7.48 -5.77 -5.19
C ASP A 66 8.06 -5.01 -6.40
N PHE A 67 9.31 -5.28 -6.79
CA PHE A 67 9.89 -4.69 -8.00
C PHE A 67 9.20 -5.15 -9.28
N VAL A 68 8.88 -6.44 -9.39
CA VAL A 68 8.09 -6.98 -10.52
C VAL A 68 6.71 -6.36 -10.53
N GLY A 69 6.05 -6.29 -9.37
CA GLY A 69 4.76 -5.64 -9.19
C GLY A 69 4.79 -4.17 -9.59
N PHE A 70 5.85 -3.44 -9.24
CA PHE A 70 6.05 -2.06 -9.68
C PHE A 70 6.12 -1.93 -11.20
N GLY A 71 6.91 -2.75 -11.87
CA GLY A 71 7.00 -2.74 -13.34
C GLY A 71 5.65 -3.03 -14.02
N LEU A 72 4.93 -4.04 -13.53
CA LEU A 72 3.60 -4.38 -14.02
C LEU A 72 2.56 -3.29 -13.73
N GLY A 73 2.63 -2.69 -12.54
CA GLY A 73 1.77 -1.56 -12.14
C GLY A 73 2.04 -0.31 -12.96
N ALA A 74 3.31 -0.03 -13.25
CA ALA A 74 3.71 1.06 -14.14
C ALA A 74 3.14 0.88 -15.56
N LEU A 75 3.21 -0.34 -16.09
CA LEU A 75 2.62 -0.67 -17.38
C LEU A 75 1.09 -0.52 -17.33
N ALA A 76 0.43 -1.00 -16.28
CA ALA A 76 -1.01 -0.84 -16.10
C ALA A 76 -1.43 0.63 -16.04
N ALA A 77 -0.68 1.47 -15.33
CA ALA A 77 -0.96 2.91 -15.21
C ALA A 77 -0.85 3.65 -16.56
N ARG A 78 -0.10 3.10 -17.52
CA ARG A 78 0.01 3.64 -18.88
C ARG A 78 -1.05 3.11 -19.84
N MET A 79 -1.72 2.00 -19.51
CA MET A 79 -2.67 1.31 -20.40
C MET A 79 -4.11 1.42 -19.94
N LEU A 80 -4.35 1.92 -18.73
CA LEU A 80 -5.67 2.03 -18.11
C LEU A 80 -5.88 3.43 -17.51
N PRO A 81 -7.15 3.88 -17.39
CA PRO A 81 -7.47 5.01 -16.54
C PRO A 81 -6.87 4.85 -15.14
N LEU A 82 -6.29 5.92 -14.57
CA LEU A 82 -5.60 5.85 -13.28
C LEU A 82 -6.51 5.39 -12.15
N PHE A 83 -7.78 5.82 -12.15
CA PHE A 83 -8.75 5.37 -11.14
C PHE A 83 -8.97 3.85 -11.18
N LEU A 84 -8.90 3.22 -12.36
CA LEU A 84 -9.04 1.77 -12.50
C LEU A 84 -7.74 1.05 -12.13
N SER A 85 -6.60 1.46 -12.72
CA SER A 85 -5.32 0.81 -12.48
C SER A 85 -4.92 0.84 -11.00
N GLN A 86 -5.03 1.99 -10.34
CA GLN A 86 -4.69 2.13 -8.93
C GLN A 86 -5.66 1.35 -8.02
N THR A 87 -6.95 1.34 -8.33
CA THR A 87 -7.92 0.56 -7.56
C THR A 87 -7.65 -0.94 -7.68
N VAL A 88 -7.34 -1.45 -8.89
CA VAL A 88 -7.00 -2.87 -9.07
C VAL A 88 -5.71 -3.23 -8.34
N ILE A 89 -4.70 -2.35 -8.37
CA ILE A 89 -3.44 -2.55 -7.64
C ILE A 89 -3.71 -2.57 -6.13
N SER A 90 -4.52 -1.66 -5.61
CA SER A 90 -4.88 -1.60 -4.18
C SER A 90 -5.65 -2.83 -3.69
N ALA A 91 -6.22 -3.63 -4.59
CA ALA A 91 -6.78 -4.94 -4.25
C ALA A 91 -5.71 -5.95 -3.77
N ASN A 92 -4.42 -5.60 -3.80
CA ASN A 92 -3.35 -6.36 -3.14
C ASN A 92 -3.66 -6.66 -1.67
N LEU A 93 -4.43 -5.78 -0.98
CA LEU A 93 -4.89 -6.01 0.39
C LEU A 93 -5.76 -7.27 0.50
N VAL A 94 -6.60 -7.55 -0.50
CA VAL A 94 -7.42 -8.77 -0.56
C VAL A 94 -6.52 -9.99 -0.70
N ILE A 95 -5.52 -9.92 -1.59
CA ILE A 95 -4.54 -11.00 -1.78
C ILE A 95 -3.77 -11.24 -0.49
N THR A 96 -3.28 -10.16 0.15
CA THR A 96 -2.59 -10.22 1.44
C THR A 96 -3.46 -10.88 2.51
N ALA A 97 -4.73 -10.48 2.64
CA ALA A 97 -5.65 -11.05 3.62
C ALA A 97 -5.86 -12.56 3.38
N VAL A 98 -6.15 -12.97 2.15
CA VAL A 98 -6.39 -14.37 1.78
C VAL A 98 -5.14 -15.24 1.97
N LEU A 99 -3.96 -14.75 1.56
CA LEU A 99 -2.71 -15.48 1.74
C LEU A 99 -2.30 -15.58 3.20
N SER A 100 -2.60 -14.57 4.01
CA SER A 100 -2.34 -14.58 5.45
C SER A 100 -3.08 -15.71 6.17
N VAL A 101 -4.28 -16.09 5.71
CA VAL A 101 -5.00 -17.26 6.22
C VAL A 101 -4.18 -18.54 6.02
N LYS A 102 -3.64 -18.74 4.83
CA LYS A 102 -2.92 -19.96 4.45
C LYS A 102 -1.51 -20.04 5.04
N LEU A 103 -0.76 -18.93 4.98
CA LEU A 103 0.66 -18.90 5.32
C LEU A 103 0.93 -18.51 6.77
N LEU A 104 0.07 -17.71 7.38
CA LEU A 104 0.22 -17.23 8.75
C LEU A 104 -0.80 -17.86 9.72
N GLY A 105 -1.73 -18.69 9.22
CA GLY A 105 -2.74 -19.38 10.02
C GLY A 105 -3.80 -18.43 10.61
N ILE A 106 -3.94 -17.22 10.09
CA ILE A 106 -4.90 -16.22 10.54
C ILE A 106 -6.30 -16.64 10.08
N ARG A 107 -7.32 -16.53 10.94
CA ARG A 107 -8.71 -16.78 10.56
C ARG A 107 -9.37 -15.47 10.17
N LEU A 108 -10.02 -15.41 9.00
CA LEU A 108 -10.79 -14.25 8.57
C LEU A 108 -12.21 -14.33 9.14
N SER A 109 -12.66 -13.23 9.73
CA SER A 109 -14.03 -13.05 10.22
C SER A 109 -15.03 -12.91 9.06
N ARG A 110 -16.32 -13.07 9.37
CA ARG A 110 -17.38 -12.84 8.37
C ARG A 110 -17.36 -11.40 7.83
N LYS A 111 -16.97 -10.42 8.65
CA LYS A 111 -16.87 -9.01 8.24
C LYS A 111 -15.75 -8.79 7.22
N GLU A 112 -14.63 -9.47 7.40
CA GLU A 112 -13.51 -9.40 6.44
C GLU A 112 -13.91 -10.05 5.12
N TRP A 113 -14.54 -11.21 5.12
CA TRP A 113 -15.05 -11.86 3.91
C TRP A 113 -16.08 -11.00 3.17
N THR A 114 -16.99 -10.33 3.89
CA THR A 114 -17.92 -9.37 3.26
C THR A 114 -17.19 -8.17 2.67
N SER A 115 -16.18 -7.62 3.34
CA SER A 115 -15.38 -6.52 2.81
C SER A 115 -14.62 -6.91 1.55
N ILE A 116 -14.05 -8.13 1.51
CA ILE A 116 -13.42 -8.71 0.31
C ILE A 116 -14.45 -8.80 -0.84
N GLY A 117 -15.64 -9.30 -0.57
CA GLY A 117 -16.73 -9.37 -1.53
C GLY A 117 -17.11 -8.00 -2.09
N VAL A 118 -17.17 -6.97 -1.25
CA VAL A 118 -17.42 -5.57 -1.66
C VAL A 118 -16.32 -5.07 -2.59
N VAL A 119 -15.04 -5.29 -2.28
CA VAL A 119 -13.93 -4.91 -3.15
C VAL A 119 -14.02 -5.63 -4.50
N CYS A 120 -14.23 -6.93 -4.51
CA CYS A 120 -14.37 -7.69 -5.77
C CYS A 120 -15.53 -7.16 -6.64
N THR A 121 -16.68 -6.88 -6.02
CA THR A 121 -17.85 -6.30 -6.72
C THR A 121 -17.50 -4.92 -7.28
N ALA A 122 -16.85 -4.08 -6.48
CA ALA A 122 -16.41 -2.74 -6.88
C ALA A 122 -15.46 -2.79 -8.09
N LEU A 123 -14.52 -3.74 -8.13
CA LEU A 123 -13.60 -3.92 -9.25
C LEU A 123 -14.34 -4.31 -10.54
N VAL A 124 -15.36 -5.17 -10.44
CA VAL A 124 -16.20 -5.53 -11.60
C VAL A 124 -16.97 -4.30 -12.11
N LEU A 125 -17.54 -3.48 -11.21
CA LEU A 125 -18.23 -2.24 -11.56
C LEU A 125 -17.27 -1.26 -12.27
N LEU A 126 -16.08 -1.05 -11.73
CA LEU A 126 -15.06 -0.18 -12.33
C LEU A 126 -14.60 -0.68 -13.69
N ALA A 127 -14.33 -1.98 -13.81
CA ALA A 127 -13.90 -2.58 -15.09
C ALA A 127 -14.98 -2.44 -16.18
N THR A 128 -16.25 -2.58 -15.82
CA THR A 128 -17.37 -2.39 -16.76
C THR A 128 -17.59 -0.93 -17.15
N ALA A 129 -17.36 0.00 -16.20
CA ALA A 129 -17.52 1.44 -16.40
C ALA A 129 -16.30 2.09 -17.09
N ALA A 130 -15.13 1.46 -17.07
CA ALA A 130 -13.91 2.02 -17.64
C ALA A 130 -14.05 2.25 -19.15
N GLY A 131 -13.80 3.49 -19.57
CA GLY A 131 -13.74 3.91 -20.95
C GLY A 131 -12.31 3.79 -21.50
N HIS A 132 -11.81 4.89 -22.02
CA HIS A 132 -10.43 4.98 -22.49
C HIS A 132 -9.56 5.72 -21.47
N GLU A 133 -8.29 5.40 -21.46
CA GLU A 133 -7.27 6.14 -20.72
C GLU A 133 -7.08 7.53 -21.34
N GLY A 134 -6.80 8.50 -20.49
CA GLY A 134 -6.43 9.85 -20.89
C GLY A 134 -5.02 9.92 -21.47
N GLY A 135 -4.60 11.14 -21.83
CA GLY A 135 -3.28 11.38 -22.42
C GLY A 135 -2.12 11.02 -21.49
N HIS A 136 -0.99 10.70 -22.12
CA HIS A 136 0.29 10.54 -21.44
C HIS A 136 1.12 11.83 -21.49
N TYR A 137 0.69 12.78 -22.31
CA TYR A 137 1.38 14.05 -22.46
C TYR A 137 0.89 15.05 -21.42
N ALA A 138 1.83 15.63 -20.70
CA ALA A 138 1.59 16.77 -19.83
C ALA A 138 2.64 17.86 -20.14
N PRO A 139 2.30 19.15 -19.99
CA PRO A 139 3.29 20.22 -20.12
C PRO A 139 4.45 20.03 -19.14
N MET A 140 5.68 20.37 -19.51
CA MET A 140 6.87 20.22 -18.66
C MET A 140 6.72 20.92 -17.30
N ALA A 141 5.92 21.97 -17.21
CA ALA A 141 5.57 22.61 -15.94
C ALA A 141 4.87 21.66 -14.99
N THR A 142 4.01 20.75 -15.48
CA THR A 142 3.34 19.73 -14.66
C THR A 142 4.33 18.75 -14.03
N HIS A 143 5.39 18.35 -14.75
CA HIS A 143 6.44 17.48 -14.24
C HIS A 143 7.21 18.16 -13.10
N TRP A 144 7.54 19.44 -13.24
CA TRP A 144 8.17 20.23 -12.17
C TRP A 144 7.24 20.43 -10.96
N TRP A 145 5.96 20.71 -11.20
CA TRP A 145 4.98 20.79 -10.10
C TRP A 145 4.84 19.46 -9.38
N LEU A 146 4.74 18.34 -10.11
CA LEU A 146 4.69 17.00 -9.50
C LEU A 146 5.92 16.76 -8.63
N LEU A 147 7.13 17.05 -9.12
CA LEU A 147 8.37 16.92 -8.35
C LEU A 147 8.35 17.80 -7.11
N GLY A 148 8.02 19.08 -7.25
CA GLY A 148 8.01 20.04 -6.14
C GLY A 148 7.01 19.66 -5.05
N ILE A 149 5.79 19.29 -5.42
CA ILE A 149 4.74 18.83 -4.48
C ILE A 149 5.15 17.53 -3.83
N THR A 150 5.69 16.56 -4.58
CA THR A 150 6.14 15.28 -4.03
C THR A 150 7.26 15.48 -3.00
N LEU A 151 8.27 16.29 -3.30
CA LEU A 151 9.34 16.61 -2.36
C LEU A 151 8.80 17.30 -1.11
N LEU A 152 7.89 18.27 -1.28
CA LEU A 152 7.26 18.96 -0.14
C LEU A 152 6.48 17.96 0.74
N LEU A 153 5.71 17.06 0.13
CA LEU A 153 4.95 16.05 0.86
C LEU A 153 5.88 15.05 1.59
N MET A 154 6.93 14.56 0.92
CA MET A 154 7.81 13.56 1.51
C MET A 154 8.71 14.16 2.60
N VAL A 155 9.35 15.29 2.33
CA VAL A 155 10.24 15.96 3.31
C VAL A 155 9.42 16.63 4.41
N GLY A 156 8.46 17.46 4.05
CA GLY A 156 7.60 18.17 5.01
C GLY A 156 6.77 17.20 5.85
N GLY A 157 6.24 16.14 5.21
CA GLY A 157 5.52 15.06 5.87
C GLY A 157 6.39 14.30 6.86
N THR A 158 7.63 13.97 6.51
CA THR A 158 8.59 13.33 7.41
C THR A 158 8.87 14.20 8.63
N VAL A 159 9.07 15.50 8.43
CA VAL A 159 9.28 16.46 9.53
C VAL A 159 8.03 16.52 10.42
N ALA A 160 6.84 16.66 9.83
CA ALA A 160 5.58 16.72 10.57
C ALA A 160 5.34 15.43 11.40
N VAL A 161 5.59 14.26 10.81
CA VAL A 161 5.46 12.96 11.49
C VAL A 161 6.43 12.87 12.69
N ARG A 162 7.67 13.33 12.52
CA ARG A 162 8.67 13.35 13.61
C ARG A 162 8.27 14.28 14.75
N LEU A 163 7.70 15.45 14.44
CA LEU A 163 7.26 16.42 15.44
C LEU A 163 6.04 15.94 16.21
N LEU A 164 5.10 15.24 15.56
CA LEU A 164 3.87 14.72 16.15
C LEU A 164 4.06 13.38 16.89
N GLY A 165 5.15 12.67 16.61
CA GLY A 165 5.48 11.39 17.24
C GLY A 165 4.40 10.31 17.06
N GLY A 166 4.13 9.54 18.11
CA GLY A 166 3.21 8.39 18.07
C GLY A 166 1.75 8.70 17.64
N ARG A 167 1.34 9.97 17.63
CA ARG A 167 0.01 10.38 17.17
C ARG A 167 -0.09 10.50 15.65
N ALA A 168 1.01 10.43 14.94
CA ALA A 168 1.09 10.68 13.49
C ALA A 168 0.92 9.44 12.61
N ALA A 169 0.56 8.27 13.15
CA ALA A 169 0.48 7.02 12.38
C ALA A 169 -0.47 7.10 11.18
N ILE A 170 -1.67 7.65 11.37
CA ILE A 170 -2.65 7.84 10.30
C ILE A 170 -2.12 8.85 9.27
N LEU A 171 -1.52 9.96 9.74
CA LEU A 171 -0.91 10.96 8.87
C LEU A 171 0.24 10.36 8.04
N ALA A 172 1.12 9.58 8.66
CA ALA A 172 2.21 8.91 7.97
C ALA A 172 1.70 7.89 6.92
N GLY A 173 0.64 7.14 7.24
CA GLY A 173 -0.03 6.25 6.30
C GLY A 173 -0.64 7.01 5.12
N LEU A 174 -1.34 8.12 5.37
CA LEU A 174 -1.92 8.96 4.32
C LEU A 174 -0.84 9.57 3.43
N LEU A 175 0.22 10.13 4.00
CA LEU A 175 1.34 10.71 3.25
C LEU A 175 2.08 9.67 2.41
N SER A 176 2.25 8.46 2.95
CA SER A 176 2.77 7.33 2.18
C SER A 176 1.88 7.01 0.98
N GLY A 177 0.57 6.90 1.19
CA GLY A 177 -0.41 6.66 0.13
C GLY A 177 -0.41 7.77 -0.93
N LEU A 178 -0.35 9.04 -0.52
CA LEU A 178 -0.21 10.18 -1.44
C LEU A 178 1.09 10.09 -2.24
N GLY A 179 2.19 9.62 -1.63
CA GLY A 179 3.44 9.34 -2.33
C GLY A 179 3.26 8.28 -3.40
N PHE A 180 2.72 7.12 -3.07
CA PHE A 180 2.46 6.05 -4.06
C PHE A 180 1.46 6.49 -5.13
N GLY A 181 0.47 7.31 -4.79
CA GLY A 181 -0.41 7.95 -5.76
C GLY A 181 0.34 8.88 -6.72
N ALA A 182 1.23 9.73 -6.20
CA ALA A 182 2.07 10.61 -7.02
C ALA A 182 3.02 9.82 -7.92
N LEU A 183 3.54 8.68 -7.44
CA LEU A 183 4.33 7.74 -8.25
C LEU A 183 3.52 7.23 -9.44
N GLY A 184 2.27 6.81 -9.25
CA GLY A 184 1.37 6.38 -10.32
C GLY A 184 1.13 7.47 -11.37
N VAL A 185 0.90 8.70 -10.94
CA VAL A 185 0.78 9.87 -11.83
C VAL A 185 2.09 10.12 -12.58
N GLY A 186 3.23 10.10 -11.87
CA GLY A 186 4.55 10.30 -12.46
C GLY A 186 4.84 9.30 -13.57
N VAL A 187 4.59 8.00 -13.34
CA VAL A 187 4.75 6.95 -14.35
C VAL A 187 3.87 7.20 -15.57
N ARG A 188 2.65 7.74 -15.38
CA ARG A 188 1.72 8.04 -16.46
C ARG A 188 2.24 9.12 -17.40
N ILE A 189 2.82 10.18 -16.87
CA ILE A 189 3.27 11.35 -17.66
C ILE A 189 4.75 11.27 -18.04
N LEU A 190 5.52 10.29 -17.55
CA LEU A 190 6.97 10.17 -17.76
C LEU A 190 7.34 10.08 -19.23
N ASN A 191 8.21 10.97 -19.68
CA ASN A 191 8.76 10.99 -21.04
C ASN A 191 9.92 9.99 -21.19
N GLY A 192 10.25 9.66 -22.45
CA GLY A 192 11.40 8.81 -22.77
C GLY A 192 11.18 7.31 -22.59
N ILE A 193 9.94 6.87 -22.35
CA ILE A 193 9.60 5.44 -22.32
C ILE A 193 9.19 4.95 -23.70
N ASP A 194 8.41 5.73 -24.45
CA ASP A 194 7.91 5.35 -25.77
C ASP A 194 7.85 6.58 -26.71
N PRO A 195 8.74 6.67 -27.72
CA PRO A 195 9.89 5.78 -27.96
C PRO A 195 10.96 5.88 -26.86
N PHE A 196 11.72 4.78 -26.64
CA PHE A 196 12.73 4.78 -25.58
C PHE A 196 13.86 5.75 -25.88
N ASP A 197 14.00 6.76 -25.03
CA ASP A 197 15.05 7.77 -25.04
C ASP A 197 15.59 7.98 -23.63
N LEU A 198 16.79 7.46 -23.37
CA LEU A 198 17.43 7.55 -22.06
C LEU A 198 17.73 9.01 -21.68
N GLY A 199 18.05 9.88 -22.65
CA GLY A 199 18.31 11.29 -22.38
C GLY A 199 17.04 12.01 -21.91
N ALA A 200 15.92 11.83 -22.62
CA ALA A 200 14.62 12.37 -22.23
C ALA A 200 14.17 11.83 -20.87
N LEU A 201 14.36 10.54 -20.63
CA LEU A 201 14.01 9.89 -19.36
C LEU A 201 14.80 10.48 -18.17
N LEU A 202 16.13 10.61 -18.29
CA LEU A 202 16.99 11.09 -17.21
C LEU A 202 16.85 12.59 -16.95
N THR A 203 16.40 13.37 -17.94
CA THR A 203 16.17 14.81 -17.79
C THR A 203 14.75 15.16 -17.35
N ASP A 204 13.84 14.18 -17.29
CA ASP A 204 12.46 14.41 -16.91
C ASP A 204 12.31 14.54 -15.38
N PRO A 205 11.79 15.68 -14.86
CA PRO A 205 11.52 15.83 -13.43
C PRO A 205 10.56 14.78 -12.85
N ALA A 206 9.67 14.21 -13.67
CA ALA A 206 8.76 13.15 -13.24
C ALA A 206 9.51 11.88 -12.79
N LEU A 207 10.67 11.55 -13.38
CA LEU A 207 11.51 10.44 -12.92
C LEU A 207 11.95 10.65 -11.47
N TYR A 208 12.40 11.86 -11.14
CA TYR A 208 12.86 12.19 -9.79
C TYR A 208 11.69 12.25 -8.80
N ALA A 209 10.49 12.66 -9.27
CA ALA A 209 9.27 12.59 -8.47
C ALA A 209 8.91 11.13 -8.14
N ILE A 210 9.02 10.20 -9.10
CA ILE A 210 8.80 8.76 -8.90
C ILE A 210 9.78 8.21 -7.86
N LEU A 211 11.06 8.53 -7.98
CA LEU A 211 12.08 8.07 -7.03
C LEU A 211 11.83 8.65 -5.62
N ALA A 212 11.56 9.95 -5.52
CA ALA A 212 11.27 10.60 -4.23
C ALA A 212 9.99 10.04 -3.59
N ALA A 213 8.94 9.81 -4.40
CA ALA A 213 7.68 9.22 -3.97
C ALA A 213 7.85 7.77 -3.50
N GLY A 214 8.59 6.95 -4.26
CA GLY A 214 8.85 5.55 -3.93
C GLY A 214 9.62 5.41 -2.62
N PHE A 215 10.78 6.04 -2.50
CA PHE A 215 11.61 5.97 -1.29
C PHE A 215 10.95 6.67 -0.10
N GLY A 216 10.41 7.87 -0.29
CA GLY A 216 9.75 8.64 0.76
C GLY A 216 8.46 7.97 1.23
N GLY A 217 7.65 7.46 0.30
CA GLY A 217 6.43 6.71 0.58
C GLY A 217 6.71 5.43 1.37
N MET A 218 7.71 4.64 0.96
CA MET A 218 8.13 3.44 1.67
C MET A 218 8.64 3.73 3.08
N TYR A 219 9.43 4.80 3.24
CA TYR A 219 9.89 5.25 4.55
C TYR A 219 8.71 5.64 5.47
N LEU A 220 7.78 6.48 4.98
CA LEU A 220 6.61 6.90 5.73
C LEU A 220 5.67 5.74 6.06
N HIS A 221 5.52 4.76 5.14
CA HIS A 221 4.77 3.54 5.40
C HIS A 221 5.38 2.74 6.56
N THR A 222 6.69 2.52 6.49
CA THR A 222 7.42 1.82 7.55
C THR A 222 7.24 2.52 8.89
N VAL A 223 7.39 3.85 8.93
CA VAL A 223 7.17 4.65 10.15
C VAL A 223 5.73 4.53 10.65
N ALA A 224 4.73 4.61 9.75
CA ALA A 224 3.32 4.48 10.11
C ALA A 224 3.00 3.15 10.82
N LEU A 225 3.59 2.06 10.31
CA LEU A 225 3.42 0.72 10.90
C LEU A 225 4.10 0.57 12.27
N GLN A 226 5.12 1.38 12.55
CA GLN A 226 5.89 1.33 13.81
C GLN A 226 5.23 2.12 14.92
N ILE A 227 4.70 3.32 14.61
CA ILE A 227 4.21 4.26 15.62
C ILE A 227 2.72 4.13 15.94
N GLY A 228 1.96 3.29 15.19
CA GLY A 228 0.53 3.22 15.38
C GLY A 228 -0.15 1.91 15.03
N SER A 229 -1.47 1.97 14.99
CA SER A 229 -2.26 0.82 14.58
C SER A 229 -2.07 0.57 13.09
N VAL A 230 -1.64 -0.64 12.72
CA VAL A 230 -1.45 -1.06 11.34
C VAL A 230 -2.70 -0.80 10.48
N ASN A 231 -3.89 -0.96 11.05
CA ASN A 231 -5.16 -0.78 10.34
C ASN A 231 -5.44 0.66 9.95
N GLY A 232 -5.34 1.58 10.90
CA GLY A 232 -5.57 2.99 10.61
C GLY A 232 -4.55 3.52 9.61
N ALA A 233 -3.29 3.14 9.76
CA ALA A 233 -2.22 3.51 8.84
C ALA A 233 -2.44 2.94 7.43
N THR A 234 -2.79 1.64 7.32
CA THR A 234 -3.04 0.99 6.03
C THR A 234 -4.31 1.52 5.36
N ALA A 235 -5.38 1.76 6.12
CA ALA A 235 -6.59 2.36 5.58
C ALA A 235 -6.32 3.76 5.01
N ALA A 236 -5.55 4.58 5.72
CA ALA A 236 -5.16 5.92 5.26
C ALA A 236 -4.27 5.86 4.01
N LEU A 237 -3.34 4.89 3.95
CA LEU A 237 -2.51 4.64 2.77
C LEU A 237 -3.36 4.33 1.54
N VAL A 238 -4.30 3.39 1.65
CA VAL A 238 -5.18 2.99 0.53
C VAL A 238 -5.97 4.18 0.01
N VAL A 239 -6.50 5.03 0.89
CA VAL A 239 -7.20 6.24 0.48
C VAL A 239 -6.26 7.17 -0.30
N GLY A 240 -5.04 7.41 0.19
CA GLY A 240 -4.07 8.28 -0.48
C GLY A 240 -3.65 7.78 -1.86
N GLU A 241 -3.34 6.47 -1.97
CA GLU A 241 -2.85 5.88 -3.22
C GLU A 241 -3.92 5.68 -4.29
N THR A 242 -5.20 5.72 -3.92
CA THR A 242 -6.30 5.53 -4.88
C THR A 242 -7.01 6.84 -5.23
N VAL A 243 -7.34 7.66 -4.24
CA VAL A 243 -8.16 8.86 -4.46
C VAL A 243 -7.39 9.92 -5.23
N LEU A 244 -6.14 10.20 -4.86
CA LEU A 244 -5.35 11.25 -5.51
C LEU A 244 -5.09 10.97 -6.99
N PRO A 245 -4.51 9.82 -7.40
CA PRO A 245 -4.25 9.59 -8.81
C PRO A 245 -5.54 9.42 -9.62
N GLY A 246 -6.60 8.85 -9.02
CA GLY A 246 -7.90 8.78 -9.67
C GLY A 246 -8.48 10.16 -9.99
N ALA A 247 -8.41 11.08 -9.04
CA ALA A 247 -8.86 12.46 -9.24
C ALA A 247 -8.00 13.19 -10.29
N ILE A 248 -6.67 13.05 -10.24
CA ILE A 248 -5.76 13.66 -11.23
C ILE A 248 -6.01 13.07 -12.63
N GLY A 249 -6.20 11.76 -12.74
CA GLY A 249 -6.51 11.09 -14.00
C GLY A 249 -7.74 11.68 -14.69
N VAL A 250 -8.82 11.82 -13.94
CA VAL A 250 -10.09 12.35 -14.47
C VAL A 250 -10.02 13.86 -14.71
N LEU A 251 -9.46 14.66 -13.81
CA LEU A 251 -9.52 16.13 -13.88
C LEU A 251 -8.46 16.73 -14.79
N TRP A 252 -7.27 16.12 -14.90
CA TRP A 252 -6.14 16.69 -15.64
C TRP A 252 -5.65 15.85 -16.81
N LEU A 253 -5.72 14.52 -16.71
CA LEU A 253 -5.20 13.65 -17.76
C LEU A 253 -6.27 13.18 -18.75
N GLY A 254 -7.55 13.51 -18.49
CA GLY A 254 -8.66 13.19 -19.39
C GLY A 254 -9.09 11.72 -19.36
N ASP A 255 -8.81 11.01 -18.25
CA ASP A 255 -9.35 9.68 -18.03
C ASP A 255 -10.88 9.75 -18.01
N ALA A 256 -11.54 8.85 -18.75
CA ALA A 256 -12.98 8.87 -18.87
C ALA A 256 -13.61 7.48 -18.64
N SER A 257 -14.81 7.50 -18.09
CA SER A 257 -15.69 6.34 -18.09
C SER A 257 -16.41 6.22 -19.44
N ARG A 258 -16.98 5.05 -19.71
CA ARG A 258 -17.86 4.89 -20.88
C ARG A 258 -19.04 5.87 -20.82
N PRO A 259 -19.53 6.38 -21.97
CA PRO A 259 -20.66 7.27 -21.99
C PRO A 259 -21.86 6.73 -21.20
N GLY A 260 -22.43 7.54 -20.33
CA GLY A 260 -23.53 7.16 -19.45
C GLY A 260 -23.19 6.31 -18.24
N MET A 261 -21.93 5.87 -18.07
CA MET A 261 -21.52 4.98 -16.97
C MET A 261 -20.70 5.70 -15.87
N ALA A 262 -20.62 7.03 -15.89
CA ALA A 262 -19.86 7.79 -14.89
C ALA A 262 -20.34 7.52 -13.46
N TRP A 263 -21.66 7.39 -13.25
CA TRP A 263 -22.23 7.06 -11.95
C TRP A 263 -21.76 5.68 -11.44
N LEU A 264 -21.61 4.71 -12.35
CA LEU A 264 -21.14 3.35 -12.04
C LEU A 264 -19.65 3.37 -11.67
N ALA A 265 -18.85 4.19 -12.37
CA ALA A 265 -17.44 4.40 -12.03
C ALA A 265 -17.28 5.02 -10.64
N VAL A 266 -18.08 6.06 -10.33
CA VAL A 266 -18.07 6.69 -9.00
C VAL A 266 -18.51 5.71 -7.92
N LEU A 267 -19.60 4.97 -8.13
CA LEU A 267 -20.08 3.97 -7.19
C LEU A 267 -19.03 2.88 -6.95
N GLY A 268 -18.47 2.31 -8.02
CA GLY A 268 -17.42 1.29 -7.94
C GLY A 268 -16.19 1.81 -7.20
N PHE A 269 -15.76 3.05 -7.47
CA PHE A 269 -14.62 3.67 -6.80
C PHE A 269 -14.86 3.84 -5.30
N VAL A 270 -16.01 4.39 -4.90
CA VAL A 270 -16.38 4.55 -3.48
C VAL A 270 -16.46 3.19 -2.78
N LEU A 271 -17.07 2.18 -3.41
CA LEU A 271 -17.14 0.83 -2.85
C LEU A 271 -15.75 0.18 -2.73
N ALA A 272 -14.86 0.40 -3.71
CA ALA A 272 -13.50 -0.13 -3.66
C ALA A 272 -12.70 0.47 -2.50
N VAL A 273 -12.71 1.79 -2.36
CA VAL A 273 -12.02 2.50 -1.28
C VAL A 273 -12.60 2.11 0.09
N THR A 274 -13.93 2.14 0.25
CA THR A 274 -14.57 1.77 1.53
C THR A 274 -14.39 0.30 1.86
N GLY A 275 -14.45 -0.59 0.89
CA GLY A 275 -14.18 -2.02 1.05
C GLY A 275 -12.74 -2.31 1.43
N ALA A 276 -11.75 -1.67 0.78
CA ALA A 276 -10.34 -1.81 1.12
C ALA A 276 -10.03 -1.28 2.54
N VAL A 277 -10.59 -0.12 2.91
CA VAL A 277 -10.52 0.42 4.27
C VAL A 277 -11.13 -0.56 5.27
N ALA A 278 -12.27 -1.17 4.95
CA ALA A 278 -12.93 -2.14 5.81
C ALA A 278 -12.09 -3.43 5.97
N VAL A 279 -11.46 -3.94 4.90
CA VAL A 279 -10.51 -5.07 4.98
C VAL A 279 -9.37 -4.72 5.93
N ALA A 280 -8.75 -3.55 5.76
CA ALA A 280 -7.68 -3.08 6.63
C ALA A 280 -8.13 -2.88 8.08
N TRP A 281 -9.37 -2.42 8.31
CA TRP A 281 -9.90 -2.16 9.64
C TRP A 281 -10.28 -3.42 10.41
N TYR A 282 -10.96 -4.37 9.76
CA TYR A 282 -11.42 -5.59 10.41
C TYR A 282 -10.32 -6.65 10.54
N GLY A 283 -9.30 -6.65 9.67
CA GLY A 283 -8.21 -7.63 9.65
C GLY A 283 -7.33 -7.71 10.91
N LYS A 284 -7.69 -7.00 11.98
CA LYS A 284 -6.92 -6.93 13.22
C LYS A 284 -7.59 -7.51 14.46
N HIS A 285 -8.90 -7.59 14.46
CA HIS A 285 -9.61 -7.88 15.72
C HIS A 285 -9.38 -9.30 16.24
N GLU A 286 -8.88 -10.21 15.42
CA GLU A 286 -8.61 -11.60 15.83
C GLU A 286 -7.16 -11.89 16.25
N GLY A 287 -6.21 -10.99 15.95
CA GLY A 287 -4.80 -11.13 16.38
C GLY A 287 -4.54 -10.60 17.80
N SER A 288 -5.52 -9.98 18.43
CA SER A 288 -5.42 -9.32 19.75
C SER A 288 -6.27 -10.00 20.83
N ASP A 289 -6.87 -11.15 20.54
CA ASP A 289 -7.64 -11.90 21.54
C ASP A 289 -6.66 -12.70 22.41
N PRO A 290 -6.44 -12.33 23.71
CA PRO A 290 -5.57 -13.06 24.62
C PRO A 290 -6.05 -14.51 24.88
N GLY A 291 -7.27 -14.85 24.47
CA GLY A 291 -7.87 -16.16 24.61
C GLY A 291 -7.53 -17.17 23.50
N ALA A 292 -6.82 -16.78 22.43
CA ALA A 292 -6.40 -17.68 21.36
C ALA A 292 -5.07 -18.41 21.62
N ALA A 293 -4.51 -18.30 22.83
CA ALA A 293 -3.50 -19.24 23.32
C ALA A 293 -4.20 -20.59 23.49
N GLY A 294 -3.86 -21.58 22.63
CA GLY A 294 -4.44 -22.90 22.66
C GLY A 294 -4.36 -23.54 24.06
N PRO A 295 -5.19 -24.56 24.35
CA PRO A 295 -5.20 -25.25 25.64
C PRO A 295 -3.87 -25.99 25.83
N GLY A 296 -2.88 -25.33 26.47
CA GLY A 296 -1.54 -25.87 26.67
C GLY A 296 -0.47 -24.83 27.07
N ALA A 297 -0.80 -23.55 27.16
CA ALA A 297 0.10 -22.60 27.77
C ALA A 297 0.00 -22.69 29.27
N GLU A 298 0.90 -23.44 29.90
CA GLU A 298 1.09 -23.38 31.36
C GLU A 298 1.40 -21.96 31.80
N PRO A 299 0.80 -21.45 32.92
CA PRO A 299 1.12 -20.13 33.43
C PRO A 299 2.59 -20.08 33.82
N GLU A 300 3.30 -19.05 33.37
CA GLU A 300 4.69 -18.81 33.76
C GLU A 300 4.82 -18.79 35.30
N PRO A 301 5.76 -19.53 35.89
CA PRO A 301 5.97 -19.51 37.31
C PRO A 301 6.57 -18.17 37.72
N GLY A 302 5.74 -17.26 38.26
CA GLY A 302 6.19 -15.97 38.78
C GLY A 302 5.24 -14.78 38.60
N ALA A 303 4.07 -14.96 38.01
CA ALA A 303 3.09 -13.87 37.91
C ALA A 303 2.47 -13.56 39.29
N PRO A 304 2.44 -12.29 39.76
CA PRO A 304 1.84 -11.93 41.04
C PRO A 304 0.32 -12.14 41.00
N VAL A 305 -0.18 -12.91 41.98
CA VAL A 305 -1.60 -13.17 42.18
C VAL A 305 -2.34 -11.87 42.50
N PRO A 306 -3.45 -11.52 41.83
CA PRO A 306 -4.21 -10.34 42.21
C PRO A 306 -4.87 -10.56 43.57
N VAL A 307 -4.49 -9.73 44.54
CA VAL A 307 -5.11 -9.72 45.88
C VAL A 307 -6.50 -9.13 45.76
N THR A 308 -7.51 -9.98 45.87
CA THR A 308 -8.91 -9.55 46.07
C THR A 308 -9.04 -9.01 47.49
N VAL A 309 -9.14 -7.69 47.61
CA VAL A 309 -9.58 -7.04 48.85
C VAL A 309 -11.10 -7.16 48.94
N ARG A 310 -11.57 -7.80 50.01
CA ARG A 310 -12.99 -7.84 50.42
C ARG A 310 -13.40 -6.49 51.02
#